data_60b1e47055e949f6a477f3b1810eb525
#
_entry.id   60b1e47055e949f6a477f3b1810eb525
#
_cell.length_a   1.000
_cell.length_b   1.000
_cell.length_c   1.000
_cell.angle_alpha   90.00
_cell.angle_beta   90.00
_cell.angle_gamma   90.00
#
_symmetry.space_group_name_H-M   'P 1'
#
loop_
_entity.id
_entity.type
_entity.pdbx_description
1 polymer ?
#
loop_
_entity_poly.entity_id
_entity_poly.type
_entity_poly.pdbx_seq_one_letter_code
_entity_poly.pdbx_strand_id
1 'polypeptide(L)'
;VALSLKSLAPAAQLAFVAGAAILVYSFVAVAREAETRRKCSSICLLHPNYAAADRKMPSFTLKDMSGQEVSSSSLLGKVVVLNFWTKTCGPCLQEMPEISDLAKILRPKSDVALLTISTDDGPADIKDTLKGVLREEPRFPVLFDPDSHVVGAKFGTHLFPETWIIDKRGVIRARFDGAREWGSSAVVELVDDLRANSYCPVTVREGKVNSSGEAAKACEALAGGGDEEE
;
A
#
# COMPACT_ATOMS: atom_id res chain seq x y z
N VAL A 1 21.98 8.16 -46.95
CA VAL A 1 23.31 7.55 -47.18
C VAL A 1 23.43 6.39 -46.21
N ALA A 2 23.15 5.16 -46.67
CA ALA A 2 23.32 3.97 -45.84
C ALA A 2 24.84 3.62 -45.84
N LEU A 3 25.48 3.82 -44.68
CA LEU A 3 26.84 3.34 -44.44
C LEU A 3 26.86 1.81 -44.55
N SER A 4 27.49 1.29 -45.56
CA SER A 4 27.67 -0.16 -45.75
C SER A 4 28.69 -0.68 -44.73
N LEU A 5 28.25 -1.40 -43.73
CA LEU A 5 29.11 -2.08 -42.75
C LEU A 5 30.10 -3.08 -43.39
N LYS A 6 29.89 -3.49 -44.63
CA LYS A 6 30.75 -4.43 -45.37
C LYS A 6 32.12 -3.90 -45.73
N SER A 7 32.36 -2.58 -45.61
CA SER A 7 33.66 -1.95 -45.99
C SER A 7 34.59 -1.75 -44.78
N LEU A 8 34.17 -2.06 -43.55
CA LEU A 8 34.99 -1.91 -42.35
C LEU A 8 35.84 -3.17 -42.11
N ALA A 9 37.11 -3.00 -41.67
CA ALA A 9 37.91 -4.13 -41.19
C ALA A 9 37.20 -4.90 -40.11
N PRO A 10 37.33 -6.24 -39.99
CA PRO A 10 36.60 -7.06 -39.04
C PRO A 10 36.70 -6.58 -37.60
N ALA A 11 37.85 -6.06 -37.20
CA ALA A 11 38.07 -5.48 -35.88
C ALA A 11 37.18 -4.22 -35.60
N ALA A 12 37.03 -3.37 -36.63
CA ALA A 12 36.19 -2.17 -36.51
C ALA A 12 34.69 -2.53 -36.46
N GLN A 13 34.28 -3.59 -37.17
CA GLN A 13 32.91 -4.11 -37.09
C GLN A 13 32.61 -4.66 -35.68
N LEU A 14 33.52 -5.44 -35.08
CA LEU A 14 33.41 -5.95 -33.74
C LEU A 14 33.35 -4.82 -32.69
N ALA A 15 34.20 -3.81 -32.81
CA ALA A 15 34.19 -2.64 -31.93
C ALA A 15 32.87 -1.86 -32.02
N PHE A 16 32.33 -1.70 -33.24
CA PHE A 16 31.01 -1.05 -33.42
C PHE A 16 29.88 -1.85 -32.81
N VAL A 17 29.84 -3.17 -33.00
CA VAL A 17 28.81 -4.05 -32.37
C VAL A 17 28.92 -4.04 -30.87
N ALA A 18 30.15 -4.13 -30.32
CA ALA A 18 30.37 -4.06 -28.88
C ALA A 18 29.93 -2.69 -28.29
N GLY A 19 30.29 -1.60 -28.96
CA GLY A 19 29.85 -0.26 -28.57
C GLY A 19 28.33 -0.09 -28.60
N ALA A 20 27.68 -0.57 -29.65
CA ALA A 20 26.22 -0.57 -29.75
C ALA A 20 25.56 -1.42 -28.65
N ALA A 21 26.11 -2.60 -28.37
CA ALA A 21 25.60 -3.46 -27.28
C ALA A 21 25.74 -2.80 -25.91
N ILE A 22 26.85 -2.13 -25.61
CA ILE A 22 27.05 -1.37 -24.37
C ILE A 22 26.03 -0.23 -24.26
N LEU A 23 25.80 0.52 -25.33
CA LEU A 23 24.81 1.61 -25.32
C LEU A 23 23.39 1.09 -25.08
N VAL A 24 23.00 0.01 -25.74
CA VAL A 24 21.69 -0.61 -25.53
C VAL A 24 21.58 -1.13 -24.11
N TYR A 25 22.60 -1.81 -23.59
CA TYR A 25 22.60 -2.30 -22.19
C TYR A 25 22.47 -1.15 -21.19
N SER A 26 23.26 -0.08 -21.37
CA SER A 26 23.21 1.10 -20.49
C SER A 26 21.83 1.77 -20.52
N PHE A 27 21.25 1.92 -21.70
CA PHE A 27 19.90 2.48 -21.84
C PHE A 27 18.84 1.62 -21.14
N VAL A 28 18.89 0.29 -21.34
CA VAL A 28 17.96 -0.64 -20.68
C VAL A 28 18.14 -0.63 -19.17
N ALA A 29 19.37 -0.54 -18.67
CA ALA A 29 19.65 -0.47 -17.23
C ALA A 29 19.04 0.80 -16.60
N VAL A 30 19.28 1.96 -17.22
CA VAL A 30 18.72 3.25 -16.76
C VAL A 30 17.19 3.25 -16.81
N ALA A 31 16.60 2.70 -17.88
CA ALA A 31 15.14 2.61 -18.01
C ALA A 31 14.52 1.71 -16.94
N ARG A 32 15.17 0.58 -16.61
CA ARG A 32 14.71 -0.32 -15.53
C ARG A 32 14.80 0.34 -14.17
N GLU A 33 15.89 1.03 -13.88
CA GLU A 33 16.05 1.76 -12.62
C GLU A 33 14.96 2.82 -12.45
N ALA A 34 14.73 3.63 -13.50
CA ALA A 34 13.67 4.65 -13.48
C ALA A 34 12.28 4.04 -13.28
N GLU A 35 11.99 2.90 -13.93
CA GLU A 35 10.71 2.19 -13.74
C GLU A 35 10.58 1.63 -12.33
N THR A 36 11.64 1.04 -11.77
CA THR A 36 11.63 0.53 -10.38
C THR A 36 11.41 1.66 -9.39
N ARG A 37 12.13 2.78 -9.56
CA ARG A 37 11.98 3.97 -8.72
C ARG A 37 10.54 4.50 -8.75
N ARG A 38 9.94 4.58 -9.93
CA ARG A 38 8.53 4.99 -10.10
C ARG A 38 7.56 4.03 -9.40
N LYS A 39 7.72 2.71 -9.58
CA LYS A 39 6.85 1.69 -8.95
C LYS A 39 6.98 1.63 -7.42
N CYS A 40 8.11 2.07 -6.90
CA CYS A 40 8.38 1.98 -5.46
C CYS A 40 8.20 3.32 -4.73
N SER A 41 7.97 4.44 -5.44
CA SER A 41 7.90 5.76 -4.82
C SER A 41 6.86 5.83 -3.70
N SER A 42 5.62 5.42 -3.96
CA SER A 42 4.53 5.48 -3.00
C SER A 42 4.80 4.65 -1.75
N ILE A 43 5.19 3.39 -1.90
CA ILE A 43 5.44 2.50 -0.77
C ILE A 43 6.68 2.91 0.04
N CYS A 44 7.73 3.42 -0.62
CA CYS A 44 8.92 3.89 0.07
C CYS A 44 8.66 5.17 0.86
N LEU A 45 7.91 6.14 0.30
CA LEU A 45 7.53 7.38 1.00
C LEU A 45 6.63 7.13 2.21
N LEU A 46 5.79 6.11 2.15
CA LEU A 46 4.87 5.77 3.24
C LEU A 46 5.52 5.02 4.40
N HIS A 47 6.75 4.53 4.27
CA HIS A 47 7.50 3.81 5.31
C HIS A 47 6.67 2.74 6.04
N PRO A 48 6.20 1.68 5.36
CA PRO A 48 5.40 0.64 5.99
C PRO A 48 6.20 -0.16 7.01
N ASN A 49 5.53 -0.66 8.04
CA ASN A 49 6.13 -1.59 9.02
C ASN A 49 6.32 -3.00 8.43
N TYR A 50 5.49 -3.33 7.44
CA TYR A 50 5.60 -4.54 6.64
C TYR A 50 5.27 -4.24 5.18
N ALA A 51 6.08 -4.75 4.26
CA ALA A 51 5.78 -4.84 2.84
C ALA A 51 6.38 -6.13 2.27
N ALA A 52 5.55 -6.98 1.68
CA ALA A 52 5.98 -8.23 1.02
C ALA A 52 4.82 -8.84 0.20
N ALA A 53 4.98 -10.12 -0.15
CA ALA A 53 3.98 -10.86 -0.91
C ALA A 53 3.71 -12.27 -0.34
N ASP A 54 4.13 -12.53 0.88
CA ASP A 54 4.12 -13.85 1.52
C ASP A 54 2.94 -14.08 2.47
N ARG A 55 2.14 -13.06 2.78
CA ARG A 55 0.95 -13.17 3.60
C ARG A 55 -0.32 -12.97 2.79
N LYS A 56 -1.31 -13.81 3.03
CA LYS A 56 -2.67 -13.63 2.52
C LYS A 56 -3.58 -13.11 3.61
N MET A 57 -4.58 -12.36 3.19
CA MET A 57 -5.67 -11.91 4.05
C MET A 57 -6.34 -13.15 4.68
N PRO A 58 -6.45 -13.21 6.01
CA PRO A 58 -7.19 -14.26 6.69
C PRO A 58 -8.66 -14.28 6.27
N SER A 59 -9.27 -15.45 6.31
CA SER A 59 -10.72 -15.56 6.12
C SER A 59 -11.46 -15.05 7.35
N PHE A 60 -12.46 -14.19 7.13
CA PHE A 60 -13.37 -13.70 8.17
C PHE A 60 -14.76 -13.44 7.62
N THR A 61 -15.73 -13.42 8.53
CA THR A 61 -17.08 -12.89 8.30
C THR A 61 -17.45 -12.09 9.54
N LEU A 62 -17.75 -10.82 9.37
CA LEU A 62 -18.13 -9.90 10.44
C LEU A 62 -19.40 -9.15 10.04
N LYS A 63 -20.13 -8.64 11.03
CA LYS A 63 -21.32 -7.80 10.79
C LYS A 63 -20.92 -6.33 10.74
N ASP A 64 -21.58 -5.58 9.85
CA ASP A 64 -21.49 -4.13 9.81
C ASP A 64 -22.48 -3.45 10.77
N MET A 65 -22.51 -2.11 10.79
CA MET A 65 -23.41 -1.31 11.62
C MET A 65 -24.90 -1.54 11.34
N SER A 66 -25.25 -2.10 10.17
CA SER A 66 -26.61 -2.46 9.80
C SER A 66 -26.99 -3.89 10.16
N GLY A 67 -26.02 -4.69 10.63
CA GLY A 67 -26.15 -6.11 10.90
C GLY A 67 -25.93 -6.99 9.68
N GLN A 68 -25.55 -6.41 8.51
CA GLN A 68 -25.24 -7.17 7.31
C GLN A 68 -23.88 -7.84 7.44
N GLU A 69 -23.81 -9.11 7.04
CA GLU A 69 -22.56 -9.85 7.04
C GLU A 69 -21.64 -9.44 5.87
N VAL A 70 -20.39 -9.16 6.19
CA VAL A 70 -19.32 -8.89 5.23
C VAL A 70 -18.26 -9.97 5.36
N SER A 71 -18.03 -10.71 4.29
CA SER A 71 -17.03 -11.77 4.23
C SER A 71 -15.77 -11.28 3.52
N SER A 72 -14.60 -11.70 3.99
CA SER A 72 -13.33 -11.46 3.30
C SER A 72 -13.31 -11.97 1.86
N SER A 73 -14.09 -13.02 1.56
CA SER A 73 -14.20 -13.53 0.19
C SER A 73 -14.90 -12.56 -0.78
N SER A 74 -15.80 -11.70 -0.27
CA SER A 74 -16.47 -10.66 -1.07
C SER A 74 -15.54 -9.48 -1.42
N LEU A 75 -14.37 -9.43 -0.80
CA LEU A 75 -13.34 -8.41 -1.03
C LEU A 75 -12.32 -8.84 -2.10
N LEU A 76 -12.32 -10.11 -2.49
CA LEU A 76 -11.45 -10.59 -3.57
C LEU A 76 -11.81 -9.89 -4.90
N GLY A 77 -10.79 -9.61 -5.69
CA GLY A 77 -10.92 -8.80 -6.91
C GLY A 77 -10.83 -7.29 -6.67
N LYS A 78 -10.79 -6.85 -5.41
CA LYS A 78 -10.63 -5.44 -5.04
C LYS A 78 -9.29 -5.21 -4.33
N VAL A 79 -8.74 -4.00 -4.48
CA VAL A 79 -7.72 -3.51 -3.55
C VAL A 79 -8.43 -3.11 -2.26
N VAL A 80 -7.93 -3.61 -1.12
CA VAL A 80 -8.59 -3.39 0.17
C VAL A 80 -7.69 -2.54 1.07
N VAL A 81 -8.26 -1.46 1.60
CA VAL A 81 -7.71 -0.68 2.72
C VAL A 81 -8.50 -1.09 3.95
N LEU A 82 -7.84 -1.75 4.89
CA LEU A 82 -8.47 -2.32 6.08
C LEU A 82 -7.83 -1.73 7.33
N ASN A 83 -8.57 -0.87 8.04
CA ASN A 83 -8.09 -0.18 9.22
C ASN A 83 -8.70 -0.79 10.49
N PHE A 84 -7.89 -0.97 11.53
CA PHE A 84 -8.30 -1.52 12.83
C PHE A 84 -8.21 -0.47 13.92
N TRP A 85 -9.24 -0.38 14.74
CA TRP A 85 -9.37 0.67 15.73
C TRP A 85 -10.30 0.31 16.91
N THR A 86 -10.32 1.16 17.93
CA THR A 86 -11.27 1.12 19.06
C THR A 86 -11.61 2.54 19.51
N LYS A 87 -12.79 2.75 20.08
CA LYS A 87 -13.28 4.07 20.56
C LYS A 87 -12.43 4.68 21.68
N THR A 88 -11.66 3.87 22.40
CA THR A 88 -10.77 4.33 23.47
C THR A 88 -9.37 4.72 22.98
N CYS A 89 -9.06 4.48 21.71
CA CYS A 89 -7.78 4.80 21.10
C CYS A 89 -7.78 6.24 20.59
N GLY A 90 -7.15 7.16 21.33
CA GLY A 90 -7.04 8.57 20.95
C GLY A 90 -6.46 8.79 19.55
N PRO A 91 -5.29 8.21 19.20
CA PRO A 91 -4.72 8.32 17.85
C PRO A 91 -5.63 7.78 16.74
N CYS A 92 -6.41 6.70 17.02
CA CYS A 92 -7.40 6.19 16.08
C CYS A 92 -8.45 7.24 15.73
N LEU A 93 -9.01 7.88 16.78
CA LEU A 93 -10.04 8.91 16.58
C LEU A 93 -9.49 10.14 15.86
N GLN A 94 -8.21 10.47 16.05
CA GLN A 94 -7.54 11.58 15.35
C GLN A 94 -7.39 11.30 13.85
N GLU A 95 -7.17 10.05 13.43
CA GLU A 95 -7.03 9.71 12.00
C GLU A 95 -8.36 9.47 11.27
N MET A 96 -9.51 9.32 11.98
CA MET A 96 -10.80 9.04 11.34
C MET A 96 -11.23 10.08 10.30
N PRO A 97 -10.99 11.39 10.45
CA PRO A 97 -11.25 12.37 9.38
C PRO A 97 -10.46 12.06 8.10
N GLU A 98 -9.19 11.70 8.22
CA GLU A 98 -8.32 11.31 7.09
C GLU A 98 -8.82 10.04 6.40
N ILE A 99 -9.24 9.03 7.18
CA ILE A 99 -9.89 7.81 6.66
C ILE A 99 -11.18 8.18 5.91
N SER A 100 -11.98 9.12 6.44
CA SER A 100 -13.20 9.58 5.77
C SER A 100 -12.90 10.30 4.45
N ASP A 101 -11.85 11.12 4.40
CA ASP A 101 -11.44 11.81 3.19
C ASP A 101 -10.88 10.84 2.16
N LEU A 102 -10.05 9.88 2.57
CA LEU A 102 -9.60 8.81 1.70
C LEU A 102 -10.79 8.01 1.13
N ALA A 103 -11.79 7.70 1.95
CA ALA A 103 -13.01 7.02 1.49
C ALA A 103 -13.76 7.81 0.39
N LYS A 104 -13.80 9.15 0.50
CA LYS A 104 -14.38 10.03 -0.55
C LYS A 104 -13.57 9.92 -1.85
N ILE A 105 -12.23 9.96 -1.76
CA ILE A 105 -11.30 9.86 -2.91
C ILE A 105 -11.43 8.49 -3.60
N LEU A 106 -11.54 7.42 -2.82
CA LEU A 106 -11.58 6.05 -3.34
C LEU A 106 -12.98 5.62 -3.82
N ARG A 107 -14.04 6.28 -3.37
CA ARG A 107 -15.44 5.93 -3.72
C ARG A 107 -15.74 5.74 -5.21
N PRO A 108 -15.17 6.54 -6.14
CA PRO A 108 -15.41 6.34 -7.58
C PRO A 108 -14.75 5.08 -8.14
N LYS A 109 -13.83 4.46 -7.41
CA LYS A 109 -13.04 3.30 -7.84
C LYS A 109 -13.76 2.02 -7.43
N SER A 110 -14.56 1.44 -8.31
CA SER A 110 -15.39 0.24 -8.02
C SER A 110 -14.59 -1.01 -7.65
N ASP A 111 -13.31 -1.06 -8.01
CA ASP A 111 -12.35 -2.12 -7.71
C ASP A 111 -11.50 -1.83 -6.45
N VAL A 112 -11.94 -0.91 -5.59
CA VAL A 112 -11.35 -0.62 -4.29
C VAL A 112 -12.40 -0.77 -3.20
N ALA A 113 -12.00 -1.27 -2.04
CA ALA A 113 -12.81 -1.32 -0.83
C ALA A 113 -12.00 -0.70 0.33
N LEU A 114 -12.53 0.36 0.95
CA LEU A 114 -12.04 0.85 2.23
C LEU A 114 -13.08 0.46 3.28
N LEU A 115 -12.63 -0.20 4.33
CA LEU A 115 -13.47 -0.58 5.48
C LEU A 115 -12.66 -0.56 6.77
N THR A 116 -13.34 -0.39 7.88
CA THR A 116 -12.71 -0.41 9.20
C THR A 116 -13.30 -1.53 10.05
N ILE A 117 -12.50 -2.08 10.96
CA ILE A 117 -12.97 -3.04 11.97
C ILE A 117 -12.73 -2.44 13.35
N SER A 118 -13.81 -2.31 14.13
CA SER A 118 -13.74 -1.93 15.52
C SER A 118 -13.78 -3.17 16.42
N THR A 119 -12.97 -3.16 17.48
CA THR A 119 -12.99 -4.19 18.54
C THR A 119 -13.91 -3.82 19.71
N ASP A 120 -14.76 -2.81 19.55
CA ASP A 120 -15.72 -2.40 20.56
C ASP A 120 -17.02 -3.22 20.53
N ASP A 121 -17.73 -3.27 21.66
CA ASP A 121 -18.85 -4.20 21.89
C ASP A 121 -20.15 -3.87 21.15
N GLY A 122 -20.35 -2.64 20.69
CA GLY A 122 -21.68 -2.26 20.19
C GLY A 122 -21.72 -1.21 19.10
N PRO A 123 -22.63 -1.38 18.11
CA PRO A 123 -22.78 -0.43 17.01
C PRO A 123 -23.29 0.95 17.45
N ALA A 124 -24.06 1.05 18.55
CA ALA A 124 -24.61 2.33 19.01
C ALA A 124 -23.50 3.28 19.48
N ASP A 125 -22.64 2.81 20.39
CA ASP A 125 -21.52 3.58 20.93
C ASP A 125 -20.53 4.04 19.84
N ILE A 126 -20.29 3.16 18.87
CA ILE A 126 -19.41 3.43 17.74
C ILE A 126 -20.00 4.51 16.84
N LYS A 127 -21.29 4.43 16.57
CA LYS A 127 -21.98 5.43 15.75
C LYS A 127 -21.91 6.82 16.39
N ASP A 128 -22.17 6.92 17.69
CA ASP A 128 -22.11 8.17 18.42
C ASP A 128 -20.69 8.72 18.48
N THR A 129 -19.69 7.87 18.70
CA THR A 129 -18.27 8.23 18.70
C THR A 129 -17.87 8.79 17.33
N LEU A 130 -18.14 8.06 16.24
CA LEU A 130 -17.77 8.49 14.89
C LEU A 130 -18.50 9.77 14.48
N LYS A 131 -19.79 9.91 14.83
CA LYS A 131 -20.55 11.12 14.56
C LYS A 131 -19.99 12.32 15.30
N GLY A 132 -19.52 12.15 16.55
CA GLY A 132 -18.84 13.17 17.32
C GLY A 132 -17.52 13.63 16.68
N VAL A 133 -16.73 12.68 16.18
CA VAL A 133 -15.42 12.92 15.55
C VAL A 133 -15.56 13.48 14.13
N LEU A 134 -16.36 12.85 13.29
CA LEU A 134 -16.51 13.20 11.88
C LEU A 134 -17.48 14.36 11.65
N ARG A 135 -18.37 14.65 12.60
CA ARG A 135 -19.51 15.60 12.49
C ARG A 135 -20.46 15.29 11.31
N GLU A 136 -20.34 14.11 10.75
CA GLU A 136 -21.18 13.54 9.69
C GLU A 136 -21.24 12.01 9.85
N GLU A 137 -22.12 11.34 9.12
CA GLU A 137 -22.14 9.88 9.07
C GLU A 137 -20.86 9.36 8.38
N PRO A 138 -20.27 8.24 8.88
CA PRO A 138 -19.07 7.68 8.28
C PRO A 138 -19.31 7.28 6.81
N ARG A 139 -18.37 7.59 5.94
CA ARG A 139 -18.45 7.30 4.50
C ARG A 139 -17.83 5.96 4.12
N PHE A 140 -17.52 5.15 5.13
CA PHE A 140 -16.91 3.83 5.01
C PHE A 140 -17.67 2.82 5.87
N PRO A 141 -17.69 1.53 5.47
CA PRO A 141 -18.22 0.47 6.31
C PRO A 141 -17.42 0.30 7.59
N VAL A 142 -18.10 0.12 8.71
CA VAL A 142 -17.53 -0.25 10.01
C VAL A 142 -18.02 -1.64 10.37
N LEU A 143 -17.09 -2.57 10.54
CA LEU A 143 -17.36 -3.94 10.97
C LEU A 143 -17.02 -4.10 12.45
N PHE A 144 -17.59 -5.10 13.10
CA PHE A 144 -17.43 -5.36 14.53
C PHE A 144 -16.74 -6.68 14.79
N ASP A 145 -15.71 -6.64 15.65
CA ASP A 145 -14.96 -7.80 16.14
C ASP A 145 -14.72 -7.68 17.67
N PRO A 146 -15.80 -7.65 18.50
CA PRO A 146 -15.69 -7.38 19.94
C PRO A 146 -14.78 -8.36 20.67
N ASP A 147 -14.76 -9.62 20.25
CA ASP A 147 -13.90 -10.65 20.83
C ASP A 147 -12.46 -10.60 20.28
N SER A 148 -12.14 -9.65 19.41
CA SER A 148 -10.85 -9.52 18.73
C SER A 148 -10.38 -10.83 18.07
N HIS A 149 -11.33 -11.65 17.63
CA HIS A 149 -11.04 -12.94 17.00
C HIS A 149 -10.41 -12.76 15.60
N VAL A 150 -10.86 -11.77 14.86
CA VAL A 150 -10.30 -11.45 13.54
C VAL A 150 -9.07 -10.56 13.70
N VAL A 151 -9.20 -9.43 14.36
CA VAL A 151 -8.14 -8.42 14.50
C VAL A 151 -6.95 -8.98 15.27
N GLY A 152 -7.17 -9.49 16.47
CA GLY A 152 -6.11 -10.03 17.33
C GLY A 152 -5.64 -11.42 16.89
N ALA A 153 -6.59 -12.40 16.83
CA ALA A 153 -6.18 -13.79 16.64
C ALA A 153 -5.76 -14.13 15.19
N LYS A 154 -6.39 -13.50 14.15
CA LYS A 154 -6.08 -13.83 12.76
C LYS A 154 -5.08 -12.88 12.12
N PHE A 155 -5.20 -11.57 12.34
CA PHE A 155 -4.25 -10.59 11.82
C PHE A 155 -3.02 -10.43 12.71
N GLY A 156 -3.15 -10.65 14.02
CA GLY A 156 -2.08 -10.48 15.01
C GLY A 156 -1.91 -9.04 15.45
N THR A 157 -2.93 -8.21 15.30
CA THR A 157 -2.92 -6.80 15.70
C THR A 157 -3.22 -6.68 17.20
N HIS A 158 -2.31 -6.05 17.94
CA HIS A 158 -2.43 -5.82 19.38
C HIS A 158 -2.32 -4.35 19.77
N LEU A 159 -1.89 -3.49 18.85
CA LEU A 159 -1.77 -2.05 19.04
C LEU A 159 -2.56 -1.33 17.96
N PHE A 160 -3.26 -0.26 18.36
CA PHE A 160 -4.10 0.52 17.47
C PHE A 160 -3.60 1.96 17.29
N PRO A 161 -3.86 2.60 16.14
CA PRO A 161 -4.46 2.03 14.93
C PRO A 161 -3.47 1.17 14.15
N GLU A 162 -3.98 0.24 13.35
CA GLU A 162 -3.18 -0.51 12.40
C GLU A 162 -3.93 -0.63 11.08
N THR A 163 -3.26 -0.37 9.96
CA THR A 163 -3.89 -0.42 8.63
C THR A 163 -3.16 -1.38 7.71
N TRP A 164 -3.94 -2.22 7.05
CA TRP A 164 -3.49 -3.23 6.11
C TRP A 164 -3.92 -2.89 4.69
N ILE A 165 -2.98 -2.93 3.74
CA ILE A 165 -3.25 -2.76 2.32
C ILE A 165 -3.12 -4.11 1.62
N ILE A 166 -4.17 -4.51 0.92
CA ILE A 166 -4.32 -5.86 0.38
C ILE A 166 -4.63 -5.74 -1.12
N ASP A 167 -3.97 -6.54 -1.94
CA ASP A 167 -4.19 -6.54 -3.39
C ASP A 167 -5.44 -7.34 -3.81
N LYS A 168 -5.79 -7.25 -5.10
CA LYS A 168 -6.96 -7.93 -5.70
C LYS A 168 -6.96 -9.46 -5.54
N ARG A 169 -5.80 -10.07 -5.28
CA ARG A 169 -5.64 -11.51 -5.05
C ARG A 169 -5.72 -11.88 -3.56
N GLY A 170 -6.00 -10.91 -2.70
CA GLY A 170 -6.02 -11.08 -1.25
C GLY A 170 -4.62 -11.21 -0.64
N VAL A 171 -3.56 -10.77 -1.33
CA VAL A 171 -2.21 -10.73 -0.78
C VAL A 171 -2.01 -9.42 -0.03
N ILE A 172 -1.58 -9.49 1.22
CA ILE A 172 -1.22 -8.34 2.03
C ILE A 172 0.06 -7.75 1.47
N ARG A 173 0.00 -6.49 1.03
CA ARG A 173 1.12 -5.79 0.40
C ARG A 173 1.82 -4.85 1.34
N ALA A 174 1.10 -4.25 2.27
CA ALA A 174 1.68 -3.38 3.28
C ALA A 174 0.88 -3.44 4.58
N ARG A 175 1.56 -3.14 5.69
CA ARG A 175 1.00 -2.85 7.00
C ARG A 175 1.62 -1.58 7.54
N PHE A 176 0.79 -0.77 8.15
CA PHE A 176 1.18 0.48 8.79
C PHE A 176 0.71 0.48 10.24
N ASP A 177 1.64 0.64 11.16
CA ASP A 177 1.39 0.74 12.59
C ASP A 177 1.32 2.23 12.98
N GLY A 178 0.31 2.61 13.75
CA GLY A 178 0.06 3.97 14.20
C GLY A 178 -0.70 4.85 13.21
N ALA A 179 -1.17 5.99 13.71
CA ALA A 179 -1.95 6.96 12.95
C ALA A 179 -1.12 7.61 11.84
N ARG A 180 -1.77 7.93 10.71
CA ARG A 180 -1.13 8.49 9.51
C ARG A 180 -2.03 9.47 8.77
N GLU A 181 -1.44 10.25 7.87
CA GLU A 181 -2.13 11.12 6.92
C GLU A 181 -2.64 10.31 5.73
N TRP A 182 -3.81 9.69 5.91
CA TRP A 182 -4.40 8.79 4.90
C TRP A 182 -4.89 9.54 3.65
N GLY A 183 -5.13 10.85 3.72
CA GLY A 183 -5.49 11.69 2.58
C GLY A 183 -4.34 12.04 1.65
N SER A 184 -3.10 11.64 1.93
CA SER A 184 -1.92 11.99 1.13
C SER A 184 -1.93 11.37 -0.27
N SER A 185 -1.30 12.04 -1.23
CA SER A 185 -1.16 11.53 -2.62
C SER A 185 -0.45 10.19 -2.68
N ALA A 186 0.54 9.96 -1.81
CA ALA A 186 1.29 8.72 -1.77
C ALA A 186 0.41 7.50 -1.42
N VAL A 187 -0.61 7.66 -0.55
CA VAL A 187 -1.58 6.60 -0.27
C VAL A 187 -2.45 6.31 -1.49
N VAL A 188 -2.92 7.35 -2.17
CA VAL A 188 -3.74 7.20 -3.38
C VAL A 188 -2.94 6.53 -4.50
N GLU A 189 -1.68 6.91 -4.68
CA GLU A 189 -0.77 6.30 -5.65
C GLU A 189 -0.53 4.82 -5.33
N LEU A 190 -0.27 4.47 -4.05
CA LEU A 190 -0.11 3.07 -3.65
C LEU A 190 -1.35 2.23 -4.01
N VAL A 191 -2.55 2.75 -3.74
CA VAL A 191 -3.79 2.08 -4.10
C VAL A 191 -3.91 1.93 -5.63
N ASP A 192 -3.59 2.98 -6.40
CA ASP A 192 -3.68 2.96 -7.86
C ASP A 192 -2.62 2.03 -8.49
N ASP A 193 -1.42 1.97 -7.94
CA ASP A 193 -0.40 1.00 -8.34
C ASP A 193 -0.88 -0.44 -8.15
N LEU A 194 -1.49 -0.73 -6.99
CA LEU A 194 -2.05 -2.06 -6.71
C LEU A 194 -3.24 -2.39 -7.62
N ARG A 195 -4.07 -1.40 -7.98
CA ARG A 195 -5.15 -1.54 -8.95
C ARG A 195 -4.63 -1.89 -10.35
N ALA A 196 -3.51 -1.28 -10.74
CA ALA A 196 -2.82 -1.55 -12.00
C ALA A 196 -1.98 -2.84 -11.98
N ASN A 197 -1.96 -3.59 -10.88
CA ASN A 197 -1.05 -4.72 -10.64
C ASN A 197 0.44 -4.34 -10.77
N SER A 198 0.76 -3.09 -10.48
CA SER A 198 2.13 -2.58 -10.43
C SER A 198 2.65 -2.74 -9.00
N TYR A 199 3.49 -3.75 -8.76
CA TYR A 199 3.99 -4.05 -7.42
C TYR A 199 5.45 -3.65 -7.28
N CYS A 200 5.75 -2.87 -6.25
CA CYS A 200 7.14 -2.68 -5.83
C CYS A 200 7.67 -3.99 -5.22
N PRO A 201 8.80 -4.52 -5.67
CA PRO A 201 9.37 -5.76 -5.13
C PRO A 201 10.12 -5.57 -3.81
N VAL A 202 9.92 -4.44 -3.12
CA VAL A 202 10.54 -4.19 -1.81
C VAL A 202 9.99 -5.16 -0.76
N THR A 203 10.89 -5.60 0.14
CA THR A 203 10.51 -6.37 1.32
C THR A 203 10.88 -5.57 2.57
N VAL A 204 9.88 -5.29 3.40
CA VAL A 204 10.04 -4.57 4.67
C VAL A 204 9.54 -5.46 5.81
N ARG A 205 10.32 -5.56 6.86
CA ARG A 205 9.98 -6.26 8.10
C ARG A 205 10.32 -5.35 9.27
N GLU A 206 9.36 -5.15 10.18
CA GLU A 206 9.54 -4.31 11.37
C GLU A 206 10.10 -2.91 11.02
N GLY A 207 9.59 -2.31 9.94
CA GLY A 207 10.03 -1.00 9.45
C GLY A 207 11.41 -0.98 8.76
N LYS A 208 12.10 -2.12 8.65
CA LYS A 208 13.41 -2.21 8.02
C LYS A 208 13.32 -2.82 6.62
N VAL A 209 13.99 -2.20 5.65
CA VAL A 209 14.12 -2.74 4.30
C VAL A 209 15.08 -3.93 4.33
N ASN A 210 14.57 -5.12 3.98
CA ASN A 210 15.31 -6.38 4.01
C ASN A 210 15.64 -6.92 2.62
N SER A 211 15.27 -6.21 1.56
CA SER A 211 15.60 -6.58 0.19
C SER A 211 16.93 -5.97 -0.24
N SER A 212 17.67 -6.69 -1.07
CA SER A 212 18.82 -6.17 -1.80
C SER A 212 18.41 -5.84 -3.24
N GLY A 213 19.06 -4.88 -3.88
CA GLY A 213 18.84 -4.55 -5.28
C GLY A 213 18.19 -3.18 -5.52
N GLU A 214 17.65 -2.98 -6.72
CA GLU A 214 17.16 -1.68 -7.19
C GLU A 214 16.01 -1.11 -6.34
N ALA A 215 15.10 -1.96 -5.86
CA ALA A 215 13.99 -1.53 -5.02
C ALA A 215 14.45 -1.01 -3.65
N ALA A 216 15.44 -1.66 -3.02
CA ALA A 216 16.01 -1.19 -1.76
C ALA A 216 16.73 0.14 -1.93
N LYS A 217 17.55 0.27 -2.99
CA LYS A 217 18.23 1.53 -3.32
C LYS A 217 17.24 2.65 -3.61
N ALA A 218 16.12 2.35 -4.27
CA ALA A 218 15.07 3.33 -4.53
C ALA A 218 14.46 3.85 -3.24
N CYS A 219 14.18 2.97 -2.26
CA CYS A 219 13.65 3.38 -0.96
C CYS A 219 14.69 4.17 -0.13
N GLU A 220 15.95 3.75 -0.13
CA GLU A 220 17.02 4.47 0.57
C GLU A 220 17.21 5.89 0.01
N ALA A 221 17.19 6.03 -1.33
CA ALA A 221 17.33 7.34 -1.98
C ALA A 221 16.14 8.29 -1.68
N LEU A 222 14.93 7.75 -1.50
CA LEU A 222 13.74 8.53 -1.15
C LEU A 222 13.71 8.89 0.34
N ALA A 223 14.25 8.03 1.21
CA ALA A 223 14.36 8.29 2.64
C ALA A 223 15.45 9.32 2.98
N GLY A 224 16.56 9.34 2.22
CA GLY A 224 17.68 10.28 2.45
C GLY A 224 17.46 11.68 1.88
N GLY A 225 16.42 11.91 1.08
CA GLY A 225 16.12 13.24 0.51
C GLY A 225 15.35 14.18 1.43
N GLY A 226 15.01 13.77 2.65
CA GLY A 226 14.26 14.57 3.62
C GLY A 226 15.10 15.42 4.58
N ASP A 227 16.41 15.23 4.60
CA ASP A 227 17.29 15.85 5.63
C ASP A 227 18.08 17.08 5.11
N GLU A 228 17.81 17.61 3.91
CA GLU A 228 18.54 18.75 3.34
C GLU A 228 17.74 20.07 3.27
N GLU A 229 16.60 20.20 3.95
CA GLU A 229 15.93 21.50 4.10
C GLU A 229 15.64 21.79 5.59
N GLU A 230 16.64 22.24 6.31
CA GLU A 230 16.56 23.12 7.48
C GLU A 230 17.43 24.36 7.29
#